data_e7f2505977f976d36faca61959b933f8
#
_entry.id   e7f2505977f976d36faca61959b933f8
#
_cell.length_a   1.000
_cell.length_b   1.000
_cell.length_c   1.000
_cell.angle_alpha   90.00
_cell.angle_beta   90.00
_cell.angle_gamma   90.00
#
_symmetry.space_group_name_H-M   'P 1'
#
loop_
_entity.id
_entity.type
_entity.pdbx_description
1 polymer ?
#
loop_
_entity_poly.entity_id
_entity_poly.type
_entity_poly.pdbx_seq_one_letter_code
_entity_poly.pdbx_strand_id
1 'polypeptide(L)'
;EYVKSLAEKYDTIGNERSFVTYDNRTSSISGGDYGWQIDIKKTAQDLKQMITDKTIDVVNPTYSQSTVSRNSDDIGHSYLEIDKSHGSVILYVDGNPVVQCQARLGTDISSGFYRLKLREAATEDGTKNIMYFGDGAVYQFDDAAAMPGFSGNEDISATATSNGVKQGCIAVDETSMNTIFTTFQDNWPIIVYDDSNITGQTTQGTE
;
A
#
# COMPACT_ATOMS: atom_id res chain seq x y z
N GLU A 1 15.93 -19.41 -19.02
CA GLU A 1 14.61 -19.55 -19.65
C GLU A 1 13.56 -20.08 -18.67
N TYR A 2 13.67 -21.34 -18.16
CA TYR A 2 12.65 -21.98 -17.33
C TYR A 2 12.23 -21.16 -16.10
N VAL A 3 13.19 -20.68 -15.27
CA VAL A 3 12.87 -19.87 -14.09
C VAL A 3 12.22 -18.53 -14.46
N LYS A 4 12.59 -17.96 -15.60
CA LYS A 4 11.95 -16.73 -16.10
C LYS A 4 10.48 -16.98 -16.45
N SER A 5 10.17 -18.11 -17.11
CA SER A 5 8.77 -18.46 -17.38
C SER A 5 7.95 -18.76 -16.12
N LEU A 6 8.58 -19.24 -15.04
CA LEU A 6 7.93 -19.38 -13.75
C LEU A 6 7.62 -18.00 -13.13
N ALA A 7 8.57 -17.06 -13.17
CA ALA A 7 8.35 -15.69 -12.68
C ALA A 7 7.21 -15.01 -13.46
N GLU A 8 7.22 -15.06 -14.79
CA GLU A 8 6.16 -14.50 -15.64
C GLU A 8 4.76 -15.08 -15.32
N LYS A 9 4.70 -16.32 -14.82
CA LYS A 9 3.44 -17.00 -14.50
C LYS A 9 2.96 -16.79 -13.08
N TYR A 10 3.88 -16.63 -12.13
CA TYR A 10 3.57 -16.72 -10.69
C TYR A 10 3.91 -15.46 -9.89
N ASP A 11 4.60 -14.49 -10.46
CA ASP A 11 4.77 -13.19 -9.83
C ASP A 11 3.43 -12.45 -9.82
N THR A 12 3.15 -11.73 -8.71
CA THR A 12 1.87 -11.05 -8.50
C THR A 12 2.00 -9.54 -8.34
N ILE A 13 3.21 -8.98 -8.48
CA ILE A 13 3.41 -7.53 -8.46
C ILE A 13 2.61 -6.86 -9.56
N GLY A 14 1.86 -5.82 -9.20
CA GLY A 14 1.06 -5.03 -10.14
C GLY A 14 -0.21 -5.70 -10.66
N ASN A 15 -0.47 -6.96 -10.28
CA ASN A 15 -1.69 -7.65 -10.67
C ASN A 15 -2.93 -6.96 -10.07
N GLU A 16 -4.04 -7.11 -10.80
CA GLU A 16 -5.34 -6.65 -10.33
C GLU A 16 -5.80 -7.44 -9.10
N ARG A 17 -6.31 -6.71 -8.10
CA ARG A 17 -6.93 -7.28 -6.89
C ARG A 17 -8.28 -6.65 -6.64
N SER A 18 -9.26 -7.50 -6.27
CA SER A 18 -10.51 -7.02 -5.73
C SER A 18 -10.32 -6.66 -4.26
N PHE A 19 -10.84 -5.51 -3.86
CA PHE A 19 -10.72 -4.99 -2.50
C PHE A 19 -12.06 -4.38 -2.06
N VAL A 20 -12.47 -4.65 -0.83
CA VAL A 20 -13.65 -4.01 -0.21
C VAL A 20 -13.16 -2.83 0.62
N THR A 21 -13.58 -1.65 0.25
CA THR A 21 -13.19 -0.38 0.86
C THR A 21 -13.84 -0.18 2.23
N TYR A 22 -13.32 0.77 3.03
CA TYR A 22 -13.82 1.11 4.37
C TYR A 22 -15.33 1.47 4.39
N ASP A 23 -15.86 1.97 3.30
CA ASP A 23 -17.27 2.34 3.13
C ASP A 23 -18.11 1.26 2.40
N ASN A 24 -17.63 0.02 2.37
CA ASN A 24 -18.26 -1.16 1.79
C ASN A 24 -18.53 -1.07 0.28
N ARG A 25 -17.71 -0.35 -0.46
CA ARG A 25 -17.68 -0.40 -1.92
C ARG A 25 -16.70 -1.48 -2.39
N THR A 26 -17.02 -2.15 -3.49
CA THR A 26 -16.08 -3.08 -4.13
C THR A 26 -15.23 -2.31 -5.12
N SER A 27 -13.93 -2.45 -5.03
CA SER A 27 -12.96 -1.87 -5.95
C SER A 27 -12.18 -2.95 -6.70
N SER A 28 -11.69 -2.60 -7.88
CA SER A 28 -10.71 -3.36 -8.65
C SER A 28 -9.50 -2.46 -8.88
N ILE A 29 -8.38 -2.82 -8.28
CA ILE A 29 -7.17 -2.00 -8.24
C ILE A 29 -6.01 -2.81 -8.81
N SER A 30 -5.31 -2.23 -9.79
CA SER A 30 -4.08 -2.79 -10.34
C SER A 30 -2.92 -1.82 -10.14
N GLY A 31 -1.69 -2.32 -10.26
CA GLY A 31 -0.49 -1.50 -10.13
C GLY A 31 0.12 -1.52 -8.74
N GLY A 32 1.14 -0.69 -8.55
CA GLY A 32 1.98 -0.68 -7.36
C GLY A 32 3.09 -1.74 -7.39
N ASP A 33 3.81 -1.86 -6.28
CA ASP A 33 4.97 -2.74 -6.14
C ASP A 33 4.80 -3.81 -5.04
N TYR A 34 3.59 -3.99 -4.53
CA TYR A 34 3.25 -5.05 -3.59
C TYR A 34 2.91 -6.35 -4.33
N GLY A 35 3.44 -7.46 -3.87
CA GLY A 35 3.18 -8.77 -4.47
C GLY A 35 4.32 -9.74 -4.24
N TRP A 36 4.15 -10.96 -4.73
CA TRP A 36 5.19 -11.98 -4.77
C TRP A 36 6.10 -11.77 -5.98
N GLN A 37 7.40 -11.94 -5.79
CA GLN A 37 8.39 -11.89 -6.87
C GLN A 37 9.45 -12.97 -6.68
N ILE A 38 9.66 -13.76 -7.71
CA ILE A 38 10.71 -14.79 -7.74
C ILE A 38 12.08 -14.12 -7.98
N ASP A 39 13.06 -14.44 -7.16
CA ASP A 39 14.47 -14.16 -7.47
C ASP A 39 14.94 -15.13 -8.55
N ILE A 40 14.85 -14.71 -9.81
CA ILE A 40 15.20 -15.51 -10.98
C ILE A 40 16.66 -15.98 -10.92
N LYS A 41 17.57 -15.10 -10.50
CA LYS A 41 19.00 -15.37 -10.45
C LYS A 41 19.31 -16.41 -9.38
N LYS A 42 18.84 -16.19 -8.17
CA LYS A 42 19.09 -17.08 -7.03
C LYS A 42 18.42 -18.44 -7.27
N THR A 43 17.16 -18.48 -7.68
CA THR A 43 16.45 -19.73 -8.00
C THR A 43 17.16 -20.52 -9.10
N ALA A 44 17.66 -19.86 -10.15
CA ALA A 44 18.41 -20.55 -11.19
C ALA A 44 19.76 -21.10 -10.71
N GLN A 45 20.42 -20.42 -9.77
CA GLN A 45 21.64 -20.92 -9.14
C GLN A 45 21.35 -22.14 -8.27
N ASP A 46 20.31 -22.11 -7.45
CA ASP A 46 19.92 -23.21 -6.57
C ASP A 46 19.55 -24.46 -7.39
N LEU A 47 18.80 -24.30 -8.47
CA LEU A 47 18.47 -25.41 -9.38
C LEU A 47 19.72 -26.00 -10.05
N LYS A 48 20.69 -25.18 -10.48
CA LYS A 48 21.96 -25.69 -11.05
C LYS A 48 22.74 -26.48 -10.03
N GLN A 49 22.79 -26.02 -8.79
CA GLN A 49 23.48 -26.73 -7.70
C GLN A 49 22.82 -28.09 -7.45
N MET A 50 21.50 -28.15 -7.36
CA MET A 50 20.76 -29.40 -7.19
C MET A 50 21.03 -30.40 -8.30
N ILE A 51 21.07 -29.95 -9.57
CA ILE A 51 21.42 -30.81 -10.71
C ILE A 51 22.86 -31.36 -10.54
N THR A 52 23.80 -30.51 -10.15
CA THR A 52 25.19 -30.91 -9.92
C THR A 52 25.32 -31.96 -8.81
N ASP A 53 24.58 -31.73 -7.72
CA ASP A 53 24.58 -32.63 -6.55
C ASP A 53 23.72 -33.88 -6.76
N LYS A 54 23.06 -34.00 -7.92
CA LYS A 54 22.08 -35.07 -8.23
C LYS A 54 20.97 -35.21 -7.21
N THR A 55 20.59 -34.08 -6.61
CA THR A 55 19.47 -34.01 -5.65
C THR A 55 18.16 -34.06 -6.41
N ILE A 56 17.28 -34.99 -6.05
CA ILE A 56 15.91 -35.09 -6.57
C ILE A 56 14.96 -34.68 -5.45
N ASP A 57 14.47 -33.44 -5.48
CA ASP A 57 13.55 -32.91 -4.48
C ASP A 57 12.61 -31.89 -5.09
N VAL A 58 11.48 -31.66 -4.41
CA VAL A 58 10.55 -30.58 -4.73
C VAL A 58 10.93 -29.37 -3.90
N VAL A 59 11.34 -28.30 -4.59
CA VAL A 59 11.78 -27.07 -3.92
C VAL A 59 10.91 -25.89 -4.30
N ASN A 60 10.70 -25.00 -3.36
CA ASN A 60 10.10 -23.71 -3.63
C ASN A 60 11.15 -22.76 -4.26
N PRO A 61 10.74 -21.87 -5.17
CA PRO A 61 11.62 -20.82 -5.66
C PRO A 61 12.09 -19.92 -4.50
N THR A 62 13.27 -19.34 -4.63
CA THR A 62 13.69 -18.22 -3.79
C THR A 62 12.94 -16.98 -4.23
N TYR A 63 12.41 -16.22 -3.29
CA TYR A 63 11.68 -14.99 -3.56
C TYR A 63 12.53 -13.77 -3.21
N SER A 64 12.52 -12.77 -4.08
CA SER A 64 13.07 -11.44 -3.80
C SER A 64 12.07 -10.58 -3.01
N GLN A 65 10.78 -10.89 -3.12
CA GLN A 65 9.70 -10.23 -2.39
C GLN A 65 8.59 -11.22 -2.09
N SER A 66 7.97 -11.07 -0.91
CA SER A 66 6.81 -11.84 -0.48
C SER A 66 5.74 -10.92 0.13
N THR A 67 4.50 -11.42 0.20
CA THR A 67 3.38 -10.79 0.89
C THR A 67 2.98 -11.60 2.12
N VAL A 68 1.93 -11.16 2.84
CA VAL A 68 1.44 -11.82 4.05
C VAL A 68 0.90 -13.24 3.79
N SER A 69 0.45 -13.52 2.56
CA SER A 69 -0.12 -14.82 2.18
C SER A 69 0.12 -15.13 0.70
N ARG A 70 0.13 -16.41 0.33
CA ARG A 70 0.08 -16.88 -1.07
C ARG A 70 -1.32 -17.27 -1.53
N ASN A 71 -2.31 -17.10 -0.68
CA ASN A 71 -3.71 -17.36 -1.02
C ASN A 71 -4.27 -16.26 -1.94
N SER A 72 -5.51 -16.42 -2.37
CA SER A 72 -6.22 -15.40 -3.17
C SER A 72 -6.36 -14.05 -2.44
N ASP A 73 -6.33 -14.07 -1.11
CA ASP A 73 -6.21 -12.89 -0.26
C ASP A 73 -4.75 -12.75 0.20
N ASP A 74 -3.96 -12.05 -0.59
CA ASP A 74 -2.58 -11.69 -0.26
C ASP A 74 -2.45 -10.31 0.42
N ILE A 75 -3.57 -9.62 0.64
CA ILE A 75 -3.69 -8.34 1.35
C ILE A 75 -3.66 -8.57 2.86
N GLY A 76 -4.41 -9.57 3.34
CA GLY A 76 -4.60 -9.88 4.75
C GLY A 76 -5.52 -8.88 5.44
N HIS A 77 -5.44 -8.82 6.77
CA HIS A 77 -6.34 -8.02 7.61
C HIS A 77 -5.65 -6.80 8.25
N SER A 78 -4.38 -6.56 7.93
CA SER A 78 -3.63 -5.40 8.43
C SER A 78 -3.02 -4.66 7.26
N TYR A 79 -3.43 -3.40 7.06
CA TYR A 79 -3.03 -2.59 5.92
C TYR A 79 -3.32 -1.11 6.17
N LEU A 80 -2.68 -0.24 5.38
CA LEU A 80 -3.01 1.18 5.30
C LEU A 80 -3.86 1.43 4.05
N GLU A 81 -5.09 1.89 4.24
CA GLU A 81 -6.04 2.22 3.18
C GLU A 81 -6.05 3.73 2.95
N ILE A 82 -5.98 4.14 1.68
CA ILE A 82 -5.94 5.54 1.26
C ILE A 82 -6.93 5.75 0.12
N ASP A 83 -8.04 6.42 0.43
CA ASP A 83 -9.04 6.86 -0.56
C ASP A 83 -8.72 8.29 -1.01
N LYS A 84 -8.24 8.42 -2.24
CA LYS A 84 -7.89 9.73 -2.81
C LYS A 84 -9.11 10.61 -3.08
N SER A 85 -10.26 10.02 -3.44
CA SER A 85 -11.46 10.79 -3.75
C SER A 85 -12.05 11.47 -2.53
N HIS A 86 -11.93 10.83 -1.36
CA HIS A 86 -12.47 11.36 -0.11
C HIS A 86 -11.38 11.85 0.86
N GLY A 87 -10.10 11.76 0.47
CA GLY A 87 -8.97 12.14 1.32
C GLY A 87 -8.91 11.35 2.62
N SER A 88 -9.43 10.13 2.64
CA SER A 88 -9.50 9.31 3.86
C SER A 88 -8.29 8.40 3.98
N VAL A 89 -7.69 8.33 5.17
CA VAL A 89 -6.60 7.42 5.51
C VAL A 89 -7.02 6.57 6.70
N ILE A 90 -7.01 5.25 6.53
CA ILE A 90 -7.42 4.30 7.55
C ILE A 90 -6.32 3.25 7.76
N LEU A 91 -5.87 3.07 8.98
CA LEU A 91 -5.00 1.96 9.35
C LEU A 91 -5.83 0.84 9.96
N TYR A 92 -5.79 -0.33 9.33
CA TYR A 92 -6.35 -1.55 9.89
C TYR A 92 -5.26 -2.41 10.54
N VAL A 93 -5.58 -2.98 11.68
CA VAL A 93 -4.78 -4.01 12.37
C VAL A 93 -5.70 -5.17 12.72
N ASP A 94 -5.40 -6.35 12.19
CA ASP A 94 -6.20 -7.56 12.38
C ASP A 94 -7.71 -7.34 12.11
N GLY A 95 -8.00 -6.60 11.03
CA GLY A 95 -9.36 -6.29 10.58
C GLY A 95 -10.06 -5.17 11.35
N ASN A 96 -9.41 -4.55 12.34
CA ASN A 96 -9.98 -3.47 13.12
C ASN A 96 -9.36 -2.12 12.72
N PRO A 97 -10.15 -1.07 12.45
CA PRO A 97 -9.62 0.27 12.20
C PRO A 97 -9.06 0.85 13.50
N VAL A 98 -7.75 1.14 13.52
CA VAL A 98 -7.05 1.74 14.68
C VAL A 98 -6.77 3.22 14.47
N VAL A 99 -6.72 3.66 13.22
CA VAL A 99 -6.67 5.07 12.83
C VAL A 99 -7.69 5.27 11.71
N GLN A 100 -8.45 6.33 11.79
CA GLN A 100 -9.25 6.84 10.69
C GLN A 100 -9.17 8.36 10.71
N CYS A 101 -8.58 8.94 9.70
CA CYS A 101 -8.35 10.38 9.63
C CYS A 101 -8.51 10.90 8.20
N GLN A 102 -8.58 12.21 8.12
CA GLN A 102 -8.52 12.92 6.85
C GLN A 102 -7.08 13.30 6.53
N ALA A 103 -6.73 13.33 5.26
CA ALA A 103 -5.42 13.69 4.79
C ALA A 103 -5.48 14.81 3.75
N ARG A 104 -4.38 15.53 3.62
CA ARG A 104 -4.15 16.39 2.47
C ARG A 104 -3.38 15.62 1.42
N LEU A 105 -3.84 15.67 0.20
CA LEU A 105 -3.25 14.93 -0.92
C LEU A 105 -2.48 15.89 -1.82
N GLY A 106 -1.27 15.50 -2.20
CA GLY A 106 -0.54 16.10 -3.32
C GLY A 106 -1.10 15.63 -4.67
N THR A 107 -0.52 16.09 -5.74
CA THR A 107 -0.84 15.63 -7.10
C THR A 107 -0.14 14.31 -7.43
N ASP A 108 -0.60 13.64 -8.49
CA ASP A 108 0.05 12.49 -9.12
C ASP A 108 0.30 11.29 -8.22
N ILE A 109 -0.65 11.03 -7.30
CA ILE A 109 -0.65 9.80 -6.49
C ILE A 109 -1.33 8.69 -7.31
N SER A 110 -0.57 7.70 -7.73
CA SER A 110 -1.11 6.56 -8.50
C SER A 110 -1.88 5.59 -7.60
N SER A 111 -2.98 5.03 -8.13
CA SER A 111 -3.67 3.91 -7.48
C SER A 111 -2.83 2.65 -7.57
N GLY A 112 -2.93 1.76 -6.57
CA GLY A 112 -2.18 0.51 -6.55
C GLY A 112 -2.02 -0.06 -5.16
N PHE A 113 -1.40 -1.24 -5.11
CA PHE A 113 -0.95 -1.88 -3.87
C PHE A 113 0.56 -1.69 -3.74
N TYR A 114 0.98 -1.08 -2.64
CA TYR A 114 2.37 -0.71 -2.42
C TYR A 114 2.93 -1.37 -1.18
N ARG A 115 4.24 -1.59 -1.18
CA ARG A 115 5.01 -1.92 0.02
C ARG A 115 5.64 -0.67 0.62
N LEU A 116 5.90 -0.71 1.90
CA LEU A 116 6.75 0.29 2.53
C LEU A 116 8.19 0.12 2.00
N LYS A 117 8.79 1.19 1.51
CA LYS A 117 10.17 1.21 1.01
C LYS A 117 11.17 1.66 2.09
N LEU A 118 10.81 2.68 2.82
CA LEU A 118 11.66 3.30 3.83
C LEU A 118 10.80 4.05 4.85
N ARG A 119 11.28 4.14 6.08
CA ARG A 119 10.75 4.99 7.16
C ARG A 119 11.81 5.96 7.62
N GLU A 120 11.46 7.22 7.80
CA GLU A 120 12.31 8.24 8.39
C GLU A 120 11.57 8.98 9.49
N ALA A 121 12.18 9.07 10.69
CA ALA A 121 11.58 9.79 11.81
C ALA A 121 11.56 11.31 11.56
N ALA A 122 12.58 11.83 10.90
CA ALA A 122 12.66 13.24 10.48
C ALA A 122 13.66 13.41 9.33
N THR A 123 13.39 14.39 8.49
CA THR A 123 14.31 14.84 7.43
C THR A 123 14.98 16.17 7.80
N GLU A 124 16.00 16.58 7.03
CA GLU A 124 16.71 17.86 7.22
C GLU A 124 15.80 19.09 7.07
N ASP A 125 14.74 18.98 6.26
CA ASP A 125 13.74 20.06 6.07
C ASP A 125 12.68 20.13 7.18
N GLY A 126 12.80 19.26 8.20
CA GLY A 126 11.93 19.24 9.37
C GLY A 126 10.65 18.41 9.20
N THR A 127 10.46 17.73 8.05
CA THR A 127 9.33 16.80 7.88
C THR A 127 9.52 15.59 8.80
N LYS A 128 8.45 15.17 9.48
CA LYS A 128 8.51 14.08 10.48
C LYS A 128 7.69 12.86 10.09
N ASN A 129 8.06 11.73 10.67
CA ASN A 129 7.32 10.45 10.54
C ASN A 129 6.95 10.13 9.10
N ILE A 130 7.96 9.97 8.23
CA ILE A 130 7.76 9.75 6.82
C ILE A 130 7.79 8.26 6.51
N MET A 131 6.83 7.78 5.73
CA MET A 131 6.75 6.43 5.21
C MET A 131 6.69 6.49 3.68
N TYR A 132 7.77 6.09 3.02
CA TYR A 132 7.89 6.09 1.56
C TYR A 132 7.30 4.83 0.96
N PHE A 133 6.50 4.99 -0.11
CA PHE A 133 5.93 3.90 -0.90
C PHE A 133 5.80 4.34 -2.37
N GLY A 134 5.83 3.40 -3.31
CA GLY A 134 5.76 3.77 -4.73
C GLY A 134 6.76 4.88 -5.06
N ASP A 135 6.28 5.95 -5.68
CA ASP A 135 7.03 7.19 -5.95
C ASP A 135 6.64 8.34 -5.01
N GLY A 136 5.93 8.02 -3.91
CA GLY A 136 5.41 8.97 -2.97
C GLY A 136 5.69 8.63 -1.51
N ALA A 137 5.01 9.34 -0.62
CA ALA A 137 5.11 9.15 0.81
C ALA A 137 3.83 9.57 1.56
N VAL A 138 3.59 8.97 2.72
CA VAL A 138 2.72 9.52 3.74
C VAL A 138 3.58 10.08 4.87
N TYR A 139 3.26 11.27 5.37
CA TYR A 139 4.07 11.96 6.37
C TYR A 139 3.24 12.81 7.33
N GLN A 140 3.85 13.14 8.49
CA GLN A 140 3.26 14.04 9.46
C GLN A 140 3.23 15.48 8.94
N PHE A 141 2.08 16.12 9.11
CA PHE A 141 1.90 17.53 8.87
C PHE A 141 1.87 18.29 10.22
N ASP A 142 2.84 19.13 10.48
CA ASP A 142 3.04 19.78 11.79
C ASP A 142 2.11 20.96 12.05
N ASP A 143 1.38 21.46 11.06
CA ASP A 143 0.57 22.66 11.20
C ASP A 143 -0.93 22.34 11.16
N ALA A 144 -1.47 21.85 12.26
CA ALA A 144 -2.92 21.72 12.46
C ALA A 144 -3.64 23.09 12.34
N ALA A 145 -2.94 24.20 12.57
CA ALA A 145 -3.48 25.54 12.41
C ALA A 145 -3.52 26.00 10.95
N ALA A 146 -2.68 25.40 10.09
CA ALA A 146 -2.71 25.62 8.65
C ALA A 146 -3.69 24.69 7.91
N MET A 147 -4.50 23.90 8.62
CA MET A 147 -5.68 23.22 8.10
C MET A 147 -6.93 24.11 8.26
N PRO A 148 -7.13 25.18 7.46
CA PRO A 148 -8.33 25.98 7.57
C PRO A 148 -9.50 25.15 7.06
N GLY A 149 -10.46 24.87 7.93
CA GLY A 149 -11.78 24.39 7.54
C GLY A 149 -11.87 22.89 7.26
N PHE A 150 -11.24 22.05 8.06
CA PHE A 150 -11.50 20.62 8.04
C PHE A 150 -12.82 20.32 8.76
N SER A 151 -13.93 20.79 8.21
CA SER A 151 -15.27 20.29 8.53
C SER A 151 -15.64 19.28 7.44
N GLY A 152 -15.54 18.03 7.73
CA GLY A 152 -15.82 16.78 7.01
C GLY A 152 -16.66 16.70 5.73
N ASN A 153 -16.87 17.77 4.98
CA ASN A 153 -17.74 17.84 3.80
C ASN A 153 -17.19 18.72 2.67
N GLU A 154 -15.92 19.15 2.68
CA GLU A 154 -15.37 19.92 1.56
C GLU A 154 -14.57 19.03 0.62
N ASP A 155 -14.66 19.31 -0.68
CA ASP A 155 -13.96 18.62 -1.75
C ASP A 155 -12.44 18.75 -1.55
N ILE A 156 -11.86 17.77 -0.86
CA ILE A 156 -10.47 17.75 -0.39
C ILE A 156 -9.50 17.70 -1.58
N SER A 157 -9.90 17.13 -2.70
CA SER A 157 -9.05 17.00 -3.88
C SER A 157 -8.68 18.38 -4.46
N ALA A 158 -9.61 19.33 -4.45
CA ALA A 158 -9.37 20.70 -4.94
C ALA A 158 -8.53 21.54 -3.96
N THR A 159 -8.65 21.28 -2.64
CA THR A 159 -7.93 22.02 -1.60
C THR A 159 -6.50 21.51 -1.40
N ALA A 160 -6.26 20.22 -1.60
CA ALA A 160 -4.95 19.58 -1.40
C ALA A 160 -3.89 20.07 -2.39
N THR A 161 -4.25 20.37 -3.62
CA THR A 161 -3.32 20.87 -4.64
C THR A 161 -2.83 22.30 -4.37
N SER A 162 -3.57 23.07 -3.57
CA SER A 162 -3.23 24.46 -3.22
C SER A 162 -2.49 24.62 -1.89
N ASN A 163 -2.37 23.57 -1.06
CA ASN A 163 -1.97 23.67 0.35
C ASN A 163 -0.57 23.13 0.67
N GLY A 164 0.36 23.16 -0.26
CA GLY A 164 1.79 22.93 0.01
C GLY A 164 2.18 21.47 0.24
N VAL A 165 1.32 20.49 -0.08
CA VAL A 165 1.70 19.08 -0.08
C VAL A 165 2.49 18.74 -1.33
N LYS A 166 3.63 18.06 -1.17
CA LYS A 166 4.51 17.66 -2.29
C LYS A 166 3.79 16.68 -3.21
N GLN A 167 4.12 16.74 -4.51
CA GLN A 167 3.67 15.77 -5.51
C GLN A 167 3.93 14.33 -5.05
N GLY A 168 2.97 13.43 -5.28
CA GLY A 168 3.05 12.04 -4.85
C GLY A 168 2.87 11.82 -3.34
N CYS A 169 2.66 12.87 -2.54
CA CYS A 169 2.66 12.77 -1.09
C CYS A 169 1.27 12.94 -0.48
N ILE A 170 1.15 12.42 0.74
CA ILE A 170 -0.06 12.43 1.57
C ILE A 170 0.33 12.95 2.94
N ALA A 171 -0.30 14.04 3.36
CA ALA A 171 -0.02 14.67 4.65
C ALA A 171 -1.14 14.35 5.65
N VAL A 172 -0.76 13.86 6.81
CA VAL A 172 -1.65 13.39 7.88
C VAL A 172 -1.33 14.13 9.18
N ASP A 173 -2.33 14.39 10.02
CA ASP A 173 -2.13 15.06 11.32
C ASP A 173 -1.14 14.29 12.21
N GLU A 174 -0.54 15.00 13.17
CA GLU A 174 0.51 14.47 14.04
C GLU A 174 0.07 13.21 14.81
N THR A 175 -1.13 13.25 15.42
CA THR A 175 -1.61 12.14 16.27
C THR A 175 -1.83 10.88 15.44
N SER A 176 -2.51 11.01 14.30
CA SER A 176 -2.78 9.90 13.39
C SER A 176 -1.47 9.37 12.78
N MET A 177 -0.57 10.27 12.33
CA MET A 177 0.68 9.84 11.73
C MET A 177 1.62 9.16 12.73
N ASN A 178 1.71 9.63 13.97
CA ASN A 178 2.46 8.96 15.03
C ASN A 178 1.96 7.52 15.25
N THR A 179 0.64 7.32 15.27
CA THR A 179 0.06 5.99 15.43
C THR A 179 0.34 5.12 14.21
N ILE A 180 0.16 5.63 12.99
CA ILE A 180 0.47 4.91 11.74
C ILE A 180 1.95 4.51 11.74
N PHE A 181 2.86 5.47 11.96
CA PHE A 181 4.30 5.29 11.88
C PHE A 181 4.83 4.24 12.86
N THR A 182 4.28 4.18 14.08
CA THR A 182 4.72 3.26 15.13
C THR A 182 4.07 1.89 15.05
N THR A 183 2.88 1.79 14.46
CA THR A 183 2.08 0.55 14.44
C THR A 183 2.24 -0.24 13.13
N PHE A 184 2.36 0.45 12.00
CA PHE A 184 2.45 -0.16 10.68
C PHE A 184 3.67 -1.10 10.58
N GLN A 185 3.53 -2.28 10.00
CA GLN A 185 4.62 -3.23 9.79
C GLN A 185 5.06 -3.28 8.32
N ASP A 186 6.34 -3.56 8.09
CA ASP A 186 6.96 -3.43 6.76
C ASP A 186 6.39 -4.38 5.70
N ASN A 187 5.77 -5.48 6.12
CA ASN A 187 5.14 -6.46 5.24
C ASN A 187 3.66 -6.19 4.96
N TRP A 188 3.06 -5.19 5.60
CA TRP A 188 1.66 -4.82 5.34
C TRP A 188 1.56 -4.00 4.05
N PRO A 189 0.49 -4.15 3.26
CA PRO A 189 0.28 -3.33 2.08
C PRO A 189 -0.22 -1.92 2.43
N ILE A 190 0.16 -0.98 1.56
CA ILE A 190 -0.44 0.35 1.45
C ILE A 190 -1.32 0.32 0.20
N ILE A 191 -2.61 0.55 0.37
CA ILE A 191 -3.63 0.46 -0.68
C ILE A 191 -4.07 1.87 -1.03
N VAL A 192 -3.88 2.26 -2.28
CA VAL A 192 -4.25 3.59 -2.77
C VAL A 192 -5.25 3.43 -3.90
N TYR A 193 -6.38 4.13 -3.82
CA TYR A 193 -7.41 4.10 -4.85
C TYR A 193 -8.18 5.42 -4.92
N ASP A 194 -9.03 5.54 -5.93
CA ASP A 194 -10.03 6.60 -6.11
C ASP A 194 -11.32 6.01 -6.68
N ASP A 195 -12.33 6.86 -6.89
CA ASP A 195 -13.64 6.44 -7.38
C ASP A 195 -13.60 5.76 -8.75
N SER A 196 -12.57 5.99 -9.56
CA SER A 196 -12.42 5.29 -10.85
C SER A 196 -12.13 3.80 -10.70
N ASN A 197 -11.66 3.38 -9.53
CA ASN A 197 -11.41 1.98 -9.19
C ASN A 197 -12.67 1.26 -8.67
N ILE A 198 -13.75 1.98 -8.34
CA ILE A 198 -14.96 1.40 -7.76
C ILE A 198 -15.78 0.68 -8.83
N THR A 199 -16.07 -0.59 -8.59
CA THR A 199 -16.83 -1.45 -9.51
C THR A 199 -18.23 -1.77 -9.03
N GLY A 200 -18.55 -1.53 -7.75
CA GLY A 200 -19.87 -1.81 -7.18
C GLY A 200 -19.99 -1.45 -5.71
N GLN A 201 -21.18 -1.62 -5.16
CA GLN A 201 -21.43 -1.58 -3.72
C GLN A 201 -21.61 -3.00 -3.20
N THR A 202 -20.99 -3.32 -2.08
CA THR A 202 -21.26 -4.58 -1.40
C THR A 202 -22.61 -4.46 -0.72
N THR A 203 -23.65 -5.10 -1.27
CA THR A 203 -24.94 -5.24 -0.57
C THR A 203 -24.69 -6.12 0.65
N GLN A 204 -24.75 -5.54 1.84
CA GLN A 204 -24.88 -6.35 3.05
C GLN A 204 -26.20 -7.12 2.94
N GLY A 205 -26.11 -8.44 2.78
CA GLY A 205 -27.25 -9.31 2.96
C GLY A 205 -27.75 -9.16 4.40
N THR A 206 -28.92 -8.59 4.57
CA THR A 206 -29.67 -8.66 5.82
C THR A 206 -30.05 -10.13 6.05
N GLU A 207 -29.34 -10.84 6.93
CA GLU A 207 -29.87 -12.02 7.60
C GLU A 207 -30.58 -11.62 8.88
#